data_bfec99ae32d79af5329b53f637edec1b
#
_entry.id   bfec99ae32d79af5329b53f637edec1b
#
_cell.length_a   1.000
_cell.length_b   1.000
_cell.length_c   1.000
_cell.angle_alpha   90.00
_cell.angle_beta   90.00
_cell.angle_gamma   90.00
#
_symmetry.space_group_name_H-M   'P 1'
#
loop_
_entity.id
_entity.type
_entity.pdbx_description
1 polymer ?
#
loop_
_entity_poly.entity_id
_entity_poly.type
_entity_poly.pdbx_seq_one_letter_code
_entity_poly.pdbx_strand_id
1 'polypeptide(L)'
;MLLVLAPPALGADAVGRNAGSQALAGLSGVAAPSDPGADVAGGGDGGEIAFNDGKGHAIGTDAFAKQRPTMQFPALPPGKDPVLTLKNFIMRALYDGQDSASDNDITVIGFIAPPGDGYTGGYTLARMTISCCAADATPMQIHLTGTAEYPVNTWVTAVVSANKGTASDHNDYVPTADLTSMSPISQPSDPYEH
;
A
#
# COMPACT_ATOMS: atom_id res chain seq x y z
N MET A 1 34.25 4.26 -22.69
CA MET A 1 33.05 3.43 -22.50
C MET A 1 32.67 3.52 -21.03
N LEU A 2 31.73 4.40 -20.68
CA LEU A 2 31.32 4.62 -19.30
C LEU A 2 30.28 3.56 -18.96
N LEU A 3 30.65 2.61 -18.11
CA LEU A 3 29.70 1.61 -17.59
C LEU A 3 28.80 2.31 -16.56
N VAL A 4 27.61 2.71 -16.97
CA VAL A 4 26.60 3.20 -16.04
C VAL A 4 26.10 1.99 -15.25
N LEU A 5 26.63 1.79 -14.04
CA LEU A 5 26.13 0.82 -13.10
C LEU A 5 24.81 1.38 -12.57
N ALA A 6 23.68 0.96 -13.16
CA ALA A 6 22.39 1.25 -12.58
C ALA A 6 22.34 0.56 -11.18
N PRO A 7 21.95 1.27 -10.11
CA PRO A 7 21.80 0.65 -8.80
C PRO A 7 20.77 -0.49 -8.91
N PRO A 8 20.98 -1.61 -8.17
CA PRO A 8 19.99 -2.68 -8.16
C PRO A 8 18.65 -2.15 -7.65
N ALA A 9 17.55 -2.63 -8.24
CA ALA A 9 16.23 -2.27 -7.79
C ALA A 9 16.04 -2.66 -6.31
N LEU A 10 15.33 -1.81 -5.57
CA LEU A 10 15.02 -2.06 -4.17
C LEU A 10 14.16 -3.32 -4.06
N GLY A 11 14.62 -4.29 -3.26
CA GLY A 11 13.95 -5.56 -3.03
C GLY A 11 13.31 -5.65 -1.65
N ALA A 12 13.02 -6.87 -1.20
CA ALA A 12 12.35 -7.15 0.07
C ALA A 12 13.02 -6.53 1.31
N ASP A 13 14.34 -6.33 1.29
CA ASP A 13 15.06 -5.67 2.40
C ASP A 13 14.67 -4.19 2.58
N ALA A 14 14.18 -3.54 1.54
CA ALA A 14 13.73 -2.15 1.60
C ALA A 14 12.28 -2.05 2.10
N VAL A 15 11.49 -3.10 1.97
CA VAL A 15 10.08 -3.14 2.39
C VAL A 15 9.96 -2.97 3.90
N GLY A 16 10.76 -3.69 4.67
CA GLY A 16 10.73 -3.64 6.14
C GLY A 16 11.24 -2.33 6.77
N ARG A 17 11.95 -1.48 6.02
CA ARG A 17 12.49 -0.21 6.55
C ARG A 17 11.52 0.96 6.45
N ASN A 18 10.51 0.85 5.61
CA ASN A 18 9.55 1.90 5.31
C ASN A 18 8.09 1.45 5.54
N ALA A 19 7.89 0.40 6.33
CA ALA A 19 6.55 0.04 6.81
C ALA A 19 5.94 1.24 7.55
N GLY A 20 4.66 1.46 7.45
CA GLY A 20 3.96 2.59 8.09
C GLY A 20 3.73 3.83 7.22
N SER A 21 4.42 3.99 6.10
CA SER A 21 4.21 5.15 5.21
C SER A 21 3.15 4.92 4.13
N GLN A 22 2.63 3.71 3.98
CA GLN A 22 1.75 3.33 2.87
C GLN A 22 0.44 4.13 2.84
N ALA A 23 -0.22 4.30 3.98
CA ALA A 23 -1.46 5.06 4.06
C ALA A 23 -1.26 6.56 3.76
N LEU A 24 -0.11 7.12 4.16
CA LEU A 24 0.24 8.51 3.92
C LEU A 24 0.73 8.77 2.49
N ALA A 25 1.45 7.84 1.89
CA ALA A 25 1.93 7.94 0.50
C ALA A 25 0.76 8.01 -0.51
N GLY A 26 -0.35 7.35 -0.20
CA GLY A 26 -1.57 7.41 -1.01
C GLY A 26 -2.26 8.79 -0.97
N LEU A 27 -2.06 9.56 0.08
CA LEU A 27 -2.68 10.89 0.27
C LEU A 27 -1.83 12.03 -0.29
N SER A 28 -0.57 11.81 -0.63
CA SER A 28 0.36 12.85 -1.09
C SER A 28 -0.04 13.53 -2.42
N GLY A 29 -1.05 13.01 -3.12
CA GLY A 29 -1.59 13.59 -4.35
C GLY A 29 -3.00 14.18 -4.23
N VAL A 30 -3.62 14.09 -3.07
CA VAL A 30 -4.94 14.68 -2.81
C VAL A 30 -4.73 15.97 -2.06
N ALA A 31 -4.96 17.10 -2.71
CA ALA A 31 -5.01 18.40 -2.03
C ALA A 31 -6.03 18.29 -0.89
N ALA A 32 -5.57 18.41 0.35
CA ALA A 32 -6.46 18.53 1.50
C ALA A 32 -7.43 19.68 1.24
N PRO A 33 -8.73 19.50 1.52
CA PRO A 33 -9.63 20.66 1.57
C PRO A 33 -9.05 21.62 2.59
N SER A 34 -8.70 22.82 2.14
CA SER A 34 -8.22 23.92 2.96
C SER A 34 -9.36 24.39 3.87
N ASP A 35 -9.44 23.84 5.05
CA ASP A 35 -10.25 24.40 6.13
C ASP A 35 -9.35 25.38 6.92
N PRO A 36 -9.65 26.70 6.95
CA PRO A 36 -8.78 27.71 7.55
C PRO A 36 -8.90 27.79 9.08
N GLY A 37 -8.89 26.65 9.79
CA GLY A 37 -9.12 26.63 11.24
C GLY A 37 -8.40 25.54 12.04
N ALA A 38 -7.48 24.79 11.47
CA ALA A 38 -6.76 23.75 12.21
C ALA A 38 -5.44 24.32 12.78
N ASP A 39 -5.44 24.73 14.02
CA ASP A 39 -4.22 25.07 14.78
C ASP A 39 -3.43 23.79 15.09
N VAL A 40 -2.25 23.69 14.49
CA VAL A 40 -1.28 22.63 14.79
C VAL A 40 -0.52 23.02 16.06
N ALA A 41 -0.90 22.47 17.19
CA ALA A 41 -0.12 22.60 18.42
C ALA A 41 1.04 21.59 18.40
N GLY A 42 2.24 22.05 18.09
CA GLY A 42 3.47 21.29 18.22
C GLY A 42 3.90 21.18 19.68
N GLY A 43 4.12 19.96 20.15
CA GLY A 43 4.72 19.69 21.46
C GLY A 43 5.52 18.39 21.38
N GLY A 44 6.81 18.47 21.70
CA GLY A 44 7.80 17.46 21.52
C GLY A 44 7.66 16.21 22.39
N ASP A 45 8.47 15.24 22.04
CA ASP A 45 8.77 13.99 22.71
C ASP A 45 7.83 12.81 22.41
N GLY A 46 8.13 12.04 21.34
CA GLY A 46 7.66 10.65 21.14
C GLY A 46 6.17 10.42 21.12
N GLY A 47 5.35 11.47 20.93
CA GLY A 47 3.91 11.43 21.11
C GLY A 47 3.15 11.29 19.79
N GLU A 48 2.12 10.46 19.83
CA GLU A 48 1.02 10.41 18.87
C GLU A 48 0.66 11.80 18.37
N ILE A 49 0.61 11.94 17.05
CA ILE A 49 0.05 13.15 16.44
C ILE A 49 -1.45 13.10 16.67
N ALA A 50 -1.91 13.72 17.76
CA ALA A 50 -3.33 13.87 18.03
C ALA A 50 -3.85 15.05 17.19
N PHE A 51 -4.72 14.77 16.23
CA PHE A 51 -5.51 15.79 15.56
C PHE A 51 -6.67 16.19 16.47
N ASN A 52 -6.87 17.49 16.67
CA ASN A 52 -7.97 18.04 17.46
C ASN A 52 -9.10 18.52 16.53
N ASP A 53 -10.33 18.09 16.78
CA ASP A 53 -11.54 18.47 16.00
C ASP A 53 -12.00 19.92 16.24
N GLY A 54 -11.19 20.75 16.90
CA GLY A 54 -11.57 22.12 17.30
C GLY A 54 -12.57 22.18 18.44
N LYS A 55 -13.02 21.04 18.97
CA LYS A 55 -13.97 20.92 20.10
C LYS A 55 -13.32 20.28 21.33
N GLY A 56 -11.99 20.15 21.34
CA GLY A 56 -11.24 19.60 22.47
C GLY A 56 -11.23 18.08 22.57
N HIS A 57 -11.70 17.37 21.55
CA HIS A 57 -11.59 15.92 21.48
C HIS A 57 -10.32 15.53 20.71
N ALA A 58 -9.43 14.80 21.36
CA ALA A 58 -8.34 14.12 20.66
C ALA A 58 -8.94 13.04 19.74
N ILE A 59 -8.83 13.24 18.44
CA ILE A 59 -9.20 12.19 17.48
C ILE A 59 -8.03 11.22 17.50
N GLY A 60 -8.18 10.11 18.24
CA GLY A 60 -7.23 9.02 18.21
C GLY A 60 -7.16 8.40 16.80
N THR A 61 -6.04 7.75 16.51
CA THR A 61 -5.79 7.03 15.25
C THR A 61 -6.94 6.08 14.87
N ASP A 62 -7.64 5.52 15.86
CA ASP A 62 -8.84 4.68 15.67
C ASP A 62 -10.04 5.42 15.07
N ALA A 63 -10.18 6.72 15.33
CA ALA A 63 -11.24 7.53 14.73
C ALA A 63 -10.97 7.79 13.24
N PHE A 64 -9.70 7.93 12.86
CA PHE A 64 -9.29 8.05 11.46
C PHE A 64 -9.54 6.75 10.68
N ALA A 65 -9.30 5.59 11.30
CA ALA A 65 -9.58 4.29 10.70
C ALA A 65 -11.08 4.07 10.46
N LYS A 66 -11.95 4.61 11.32
CA LYS A 66 -13.41 4.51 11.20
C LYS A 66 -14.04 5.55 10.25
N GLN A 67 -13.31 6.61 9.90
CA GLN A 67 -13.80 7.72 9.07
C GLN A 67 -12.90 7.97 7.86
N ARG A 68 -12.34 6.92 7.25
CA ARG A 68 -11.60 7.09 6.01
C ARG A 68 -12.51 7.74 4.98
N PRO A 69 -12.04 8.82 4.30
CA PRO A 69 -12.83 9.42 3.24
C PRO A 69 -13.05 8.37 2.16
N THR A 70 -14.30 8.16 1.79
CA THR A 70 -14.64 7.33 0.65
C THR A 70 -14.29 8.07 -0.63
N MET A 71 -13.49 7.47 -1.47
CA MET A 71 -13.12 8.02 -2.78
C MET A 71 -13.89 7.32 -3.90
N GLN A 72 -14.15 8.03 -4.98
CA GLN A 72 -14.66 7.45 -6.20
C GLN A 72 -13.50 7.14 -7.15
N PHE A 73 -13.42 5.90 -7.58
CA PHE A 73 -12.44 5.46 -8.56
C PHE A 73 -13.10 5.28 -9.93
N PRO A 74 -12.35 5.45 -11.03
CA PRO A 74 -12.83 5.07 -12.35
C PRO A 74 -13.23 3.60 -12.38
N ALA A 75 -14.14 3.22 -13.28
CA ALA A 75 -14.49 1.83 -13.50
C ALA A 75 -13.22 0.98 -13.77
N LEU A 76 -13.24 -0.27 -13.32
CA LEU A 76 -12.15 -1.20 -13.62
C LEU A 76 -12.00 -1.36 -15.14
N PRO A 77 -10.78 -1.58 -15.65
CA PRO A 77 -10.58 -1.93 -17.06
C PRO A 77 -11.46 -3.11 -17.46
N PRO A 78 -12.03 -3.13 -18.68
CA PRO A 78 -12.86 -4.24 -19.11
C PRO A 78 -12.05 -5.53 -19.26
N GLY A 79 -12.67 -6.66 -18.97
CA GLY A 79 -12.07 -7.98 -19.11
C GLY A 79 -12.16 -8.79 -17.81
N LYS A 80 -11.77 -10.05 -17.91
CA LYS A 80 -11.58 -10.92 -16.73
C LYS A 80 -10.23 -10.57 -16.09
N ASP A 81 -10.20 -10.49 -14.77
CA ASP A 81 -9.00 -10.23 -13.97
C ASP A 81 -8.21 -8.98 -14.44
N PRO A 82 -8.84 -7.77 -14.42
CA PRO A 82 -8.23 -6.55 -14.95
C PRO A 82 -6.88 -6.26 -14.29
N VAL A 83 -5.93 -5.74 -15.05
CA VAL A 83 -4.59 -5.41 -14.55
C VAL A 83 -4.60 -4.02 -13.92
N LEU A 84 -4.14 -3.95 -12.67
CA LEU A 84 -3.89 -2.69 -11.97
C LEU A 84 -2.45 -2.63 -11.45
N THR A 85 -1.96 -1.42 -11.20
CA THR A 85 -0.77 -1.24 -10.35
C THR A 85 -1.10 -1.70 -8.93
N LEU A 86 -0.10 -2.20 -8.19
CA LEU A 86 -0.29 -2.59 -6.80
C LEU A 86 -0.75 -1.38 -5.95
N LYS A 87 -0.20 -0.19 -6.22
CA LYS A 87 -0.65 1.08 -5.64
C LYS A 87 -2.16 1.31 -5.85
N ASN A 88 -2.64 1.17 -7.09
CA ASN A 88 -4.06 1.42 -7.40
C ASN A 88 -4.98 0.38 -6.72
N PHE A 89 -4.57 -0.89 -6.69
CA PHE A 89 -5.27 -1.95 -5.96
C PHE A 89 -5.41 -1.60 -4.47
N ILE A 90 -4.31 -1.22 -3.82
CA ILE A 90 -4.30 -0.85 -2.39
C ILE A 90 -5.17 0.38 -2.13
N MET A 91 -5.06 1.42 -2.97
CA MET A 91 -5.89 2.62 -2.84
C MET A 91 -7.38 2.31 -2.93
N ARG A 92 -7.78 1.38 -3.81
CA ARG A 92 -9.15 0.90 -3.89
C ARG A 92 -9.54 0.08 -2.66
N ALA A 93 -8.70 -0.82 -2.20
CA ALA A 93 -8.95 -1.62 -0.99
C ALA A 93 -9.15 -0.74 0.25
N LEU A 94 -8.48 0.42 0.31
CA LEU A 94 -8.55 1.34 1.45
C LEU A 94 -9.69 2.36 1.36
N TYR A 95 -10.01 2.85 0.17
CA TYR A 95 -10.82 4.07 0.01
C TYR A 95 -11.98 3.96 -0.96
N ASP A 96 -12.13 2.87 -1.75
CA ASP A 96 -13.20 2.76 -2.73
C ASP A 96 -14.53 2.41 -2.05
N GLY A 97 -15.47 3.33 -2.10
CA GLY A 97 -16.82 3.11 -1.58
C GLY A 97 -17.67 2.13 -2.37
N GLN A 98 -17.19 1.71 -3.55
CA GLN A 98 -17.83 0.68 -4.38
C GLN A 98 -17.19 -0.70 -4.19
N ASP A 99 -16.20 -0.81 -3.29
CA ASP A 99 -15.53 -2.08 -2.97
C ASP A 99 -14.93 -2.82 -4.17
N SER A 100 -14.56 -2.09 -5.23
CA SER A 100 -14.16 -2.70 -6.51
C SER A 100 -12.96 -3.64 -6.41
N ALA A 101 -12.04 -3.41 -5.45
CA ALA A 101 -10.90 -4.31 -5.22
C ALA A 101 -11.29 -5.58 -4.43
N SER A 102 -12.42 -5.56 -3.73
CA SER A 102 -12.88 -6.71 -2.93
C SER A 102 -13.88 -7.59 -3.68
N ASP A 103 -14.65 -6.98 -4.57
CA ASP A 103 -15.71 -7.67 -5.30
C ASP A 103 -15.23 -8.23 -6.66
N ASN A 104 -13.96 -8.03 -7.00
CA ASN A 104 -13.38 -8.49 -8.26
C ASN A 104 -12.00 -9.11 -8.06
N ASP A 105 -11.71 -10.12 -8.86
CA ASP A 105 -10.35 -10.61 -9.05
C ASP A 105 -9.55 -9.62 -9.90
N ILE A 106 -8.39 -9.22 -9.41
CA ILE A 106 -7.55 -8.19 -10.03
C ILE A 106 -6.13 -8.73 -10.20
N THR A 107 -5.57 -8.53 -11.37
CA THR A 107 -4.17 -8.88 -11.65
C THR A 107 -3.25 -7.76 -11.20
N VAL A 108 -2.27 -8.09 -10.38
CA VAL A 108 -1.20 -7.19 -9.90
C VAL A 108 0.17 -7.81 -10.13
N ILE A 109 1.20 -6.97 -10.20
CA ILE A 109 2.60 -7.40 -10.34
C ILE A 109 3.39 -6.88 -9.14
N GLY A 110 4.16 -7.75 -8.52
CA GLY A 110 5.03 -7.41 -7.41
C GLY A 110 6.11 -8.46 -7.17
N PHE A 111 6.83 -8.34 -6.09
CA PHE A 111 7.79 -9.35 -5.62
C PHE A 111 7.42 -9.86 -4.23
N ILE A 112 7.81 -11.10 -3.94
CA ILE A 112 7.57 -11.75 -2.65
C ILE A 112 8.49 -11.15 -1.59
N ALA A 113 7.92 -10.78 -0.46
CA ALA A 113 8.63 -10.32 0.73
C ALA A 113 8.16 -11.08 1.98
N PRO A 114 8.93 -11.08 3.08
CA PRO A 114 8.47 -11.59 4.36
C PRO A 114 7.17 -10.90 4.81
N PRO A 115 6.40 -11.50 5.73
CA PRO A 115 5.23 -10.82 6.29
C PRO A 115 5.65 -9.48 6.92
N GLY A 116 4.81 -8.46 6.71
CA GLY A 116 5.00 -7.15 7.31
C GLY A 116 4.65 -7.12 8.80
N ASP A 117 4.87 -5.98 9.45
CA ASP A 117 4.53 -5.76 10.85
C ASP A 117 3.03 -5.97 11.09
N GLY A 118 2.69 -6.47 12.28
CA GLY A 118 1.31 -6.80 12.65
C GLY A 118 0.79 -8.15 12.12
N TYR A 119 1.56 -8.88 11.30
CA TYR A 119 1.19 -10.21 10.80
C TYR A 119 2.05 -11.33 11.39
N THR A 120 1.41 -12.39 11.87
CA THR A 120 2.04 -13.58 12.45
C THR A 120 2.04 -14.76 11.50
N GLY A 121 2.53 -14.58 10.29
CA GLY A 121 2.55 -15.63 9.25
C GLY A 121 2.14 -15.05 7.90
N GLY A 122 1.98 -15.92 6.91
CA GLY A 122 1.75 -15.48 5.55
C GLY A 122 3.02 -14.89 4.91
N TYR A 123 2.81 -14.04 3.93
CA TYR A 123 3.87 -13.34 3.20
C TYR A 123 3.31 -12.06 2.58
N THR A 124 4.19 -11.22 2.11
CA THR A 124 3.82 -9.95 1.50
C THR A 124 4.08 -10.00 0.00
N LEU A 125 3.15 -9.49 -0.79
CA LEU A 125 3.41 -9.06 -2.16
C LEU A 125 3.65 -7.56 -2.14
N ALA A 126 4.82 -7.13 -2.61
CA ALA A 126 5.26 -5.76 -2.54
C ALA A 126 5.70 -5.22 -3.91
N ARG A 127 5.59 -3.91 -4.07
CA ARG A 127 6.19 -3.15 -5.15
C ARG A 127 6.59 -1.77 -4.67
N MET A 128 7.74 -1.28 -5.15
CA MET A 128 8.18 0.06 -4.80
C MET A 128 7.52 1.09 -5.72
N THR A 129 7.02 2.16 -5.13
CA THR A 129 6.48 3.33 -5.84
C THR A 129 7.44 4.50 -5.66
N ILE A 130 7.70 5.24 -6.72
CA ILE A 130 8.53 6.46 -6.70
C ILE A 130 7.73 7.64 -7.22
N SER A 131 8.05 8.83 -6.72
CA SER A 131 7.47 10.09 -7.22
C SER A 131 8.45 10.87 -8.08
N CYS A 132 9.72 10.92 -7.70
CA CYS A 132 10.75 11.63 -8.46
C CYS A 132 12.02 10.81 -8.69
N CYS A 133 12.44 9.98 -7.75
CA CYS A 133 13.66 9.18 -7.87
C CYS A 133 13.69 8.03 -6.86
N ALA A 134 14.64 7.10 -7.00
CA ALA A 134 14.74 5.95 -6.11
C ALA A 134 14.97 6.30 -4.62
N ALA A 135 15.35 7.54 -4.31
CA ALA A 135 15.54 7.98 -2.92
C ALA A 135 14.22 8.21 -2.17
N ASP A 136 13.12 8.46 -2.88
CA ASP A 136 11.77 8.60 -2.32
C ASP A 136 10.91 7.33 -2.46
N ALA A 137 11.55 6.20 -2.76
CA ALA A 137 10.85 4.96 -2.97
C ALA A 137 10.09 4.50 -1.72
N THR A 138 8.80 4.29 -1.89
CA THR A 138 7.89 3.82 -0.83
C THR A 138 7.35 2.44 -1.19
N PRO A 139 7.39 1.45 -0.28
CA PRO A 139 6.81 0.15 -0.53
C PRO A 139 5.29 0.20 -0.51
N MET A 140 4.66 -0.32 -1.53
CA MET A 140 3.25 -0.67 -1.57
C MET A 140 3.12 -2.16 -1.30
N GLN A 141 2.23 -2.54 -0.36
CA GLN A 141 2.21 -3.88 0.20
C GLN A 141 0.79 -4.41 0.35
N ILE A 142 0.59 -5.68 0.04
CA ILE A 142 -0.57 -6.45 0.46
C ILE A 142 -0.11 -7.71 1.18
N HIS A 143 -0.84 -8.11 2.22
CA HIS A 143 -0.59 -9.34 2.93
C HIS A 143 -1.36 -10.50 2.29
N LEU A 144 -0.69 -11.62 2.06
CA LEU A 144 -1.29 -12.87 1.56
C LEU A 144 -1.16 -13.94 2.64
N THR A 145 -2.26 -14.64 2.92
CA THR A 145 -2.28 -15.72 3.91
C THR A 145 -1.63 -17.00 3.36
N GLY A 146 -1.22 -17.90 4.26
CA GLY A 146 -0.63 -19.19 3.87
C GLY A 146 0.89 -19.14 3.72
N THR A 147 1.44 -20.06 2.95
CA THR A 147 2.88 -20.17 2.71
C THR A 147 3.20 -19.69 1.31
N ALA A 148 4.23 -18.86 1.17
CA ALA A 148 4.69 -18.41 -0.14
C ALA A 148 5.15 -19.61 -0.99
N GLU A 149 4.61 -19.71 -2.19
CA GLU A 149 4.98 -20.73 -3.15
C GLU A 149 6.38 -20.50 -3.75
N TYR A 150 6.80 -19.22 -3.80
CA TYR A 150 8.08 -18.78 -4.36
C TYR A 150 8.97 -18.11 -3.32
N PRO A 151 10.30 -18.17 -3.49
CA PRO A 151 11.24 -17.51 -2.59
C PRO A 151 11.05 -15.99 -2.52
N VAL A 152 11.52 -15.39 -1.44
CA VAL A 152 11.63 -13.93 -1.27
C VAL A 152 12.42 -13.32 -2.44
N ASN A 153 12.02 -12.13 -2.88
CA ASN A 153 12.51 -11.42 -4.06
C ASN A 153 12.13 -12.03 -5.43
N THR A 154 11.33 -13.11 -5.46
CA THR A 154 10.77 -13.57 -6.73
C THR A 154 9.69 -12.60 -7.22
N TRP A 155 9.83 -12.14 -8.45
CA TRP A 155 8.79 -11.36 -9.12
C TRP A 155 7.68 -12.26 -9.62
N VAL A 156 6.46 -11.82 -9.39
CA VAL A 156 5.27 -12.59 -9.74
C VAL A 156 4.17 -11.70 -10.33
N THR A 157 3.36 -12.31 -11.16
CA THR A 157 2.02 -11.85 -11.47
C THR A 157 1.05 -12.61 -10.56
N ALA A 158 0.17 -11.92 -9.88
CA ALA A 158 -0.82 -12.50 -8.98
C ALA A 158 -2.22 -11.99 -9.29
N VAL A 159 -3.21 -12.88 -9.22
CA VAL A 159 -4.64 -12.53 -9.27
C VAL A 159 -5.16 -12.57 -7.85
N VAL A 160 -5.63 -11.43 -7.36
CA VAL A 160 -5.99 -11.22 -5.97
C VAL A 160 -7.30 -10.44 -5.84
N SER A 161 -7.99 -10.63 -4.71
CA SER A 161 -9.11 -9.79 -4.27
C SER A 161 -8.90 -9.33 -2.84
N ALA A 162 -9.23 -8.07 -2.53
CA ALA A 162 -8.97 -7.50 -1.21
C ALA A 162 -9.99 -7.97 -0.17
N ASN A 163 -9.54 -8.26 1.05
CA ASN A 163 -10.40 -8.56 2.18
C ASN A 163 -10.79 -7.25 2.89
N LYS A 164 -12.10 -6.95 2.87
CA LYS A 164 -12.65 -5.71 3.44
C LYS A 164 -12.31 -5.55 4.92
N GLY A 165 -11.92 -4.34 5.30
CA GLY A 165 -11.72 -3.98 6.70
C GLY A 165 -10.49 -4.60 7.38
N THR A 166 -9.58 -5.22 6.64
CA THR A 166 -8.37 -5.86 7.21
C THR A 166 -7.22 -4.89 7.45
N ALA A 167 -7.23 -3.73 6.79
CA ALA A 167 -6.21 -2.70 6.98
C ALA A 167 -6.53 -1.83 8.19
N SER A 168 -5.60 -1.73 9.14
CA SER A 168 -5.72 -0.97 10.38
C SER A 168 -4.37 -0.37 10.78
N ASP A 169 -4.35 0.41 11.84
CA ASP A 169 -3.14 0.93 12.47
C ASP A 169 -2.21 -0.19 13.01
N HIS A 170 -2.78 -1.33 13.42
CA HIS A 170 -2.01 -2.47 13.93
C HIS A 170 -1.17 -3.18 12.86
N ASN A 171 -1.44 -2.96 11.59
CA ASN A 171 -0.72 -3.55 10.47
C ASN A 171 -0.30 -2.51 9.42
N ASP A 172 -0.05 -1.27 9.86
CA ASP A 172 0.39 -0.16 9.01
C ASP A 172 -0.51 0.08 7.79
N TYR A 173 -1.80 -0.21 7.94
CA TYR A 173 -2.81 -0.12 6.88
C TYR A 173 -2.51 -0.99 5.65
N VAL A 174 -1.74 -2.06 5.82
CA VAL A 174 -1.53 -3.08 4.79
C VAL A 174 -2.78 -3.94 4.68
N PRO A 175 -3.50 -3.95 3.56
CA PRO A 175 -4.68 -4.80 3.42
C PRO A 175 -4.28 -6.26 3.22
N THR A 176 -5.09 -7.18 3.76
CA THR A 176 -5.00 -8.60 3.41
C THR A 176 -5.76 -8.84 2.11
N ALA A 177 -5.24 -9.74 1.28
CA ALA A 177 -5.90 -10.16 0.06
C ALA A 177 -5.93 -11.69 -0.06
N ASP A 178 -6.97 -12.19 -0.70
CA ASP A 178 -7.07 -13.59 -1.10
C ASP A 178 -6.37 -13.78 -2.45
N LEU A 179 -5.63 -14.87 -2.56
CA LEU A 179 -4.91 -15.24 -3.75
C LEU A 179 -5.70 -16.26 -4.57
N THR A 180 -6.07 -15.91 -5.80
CA THR A 180 -6.70 -16.82 -6.75
C THR A 180 -5.67 -17.58 -7.57
N SER A 181 -4.62 -16.91 -8.05
CA SER A 181 -3.51 -17.55 -8.77
C SER A 181 -2.25 -16.68 -8.73
N MET A 182 -1.08 -17.33 -8.91
CA MET A 182 0.21 -16.67 -8.95
C MET A 182 1.14 -17.37 -9.93
N SER A 183 1.94 -16.62 -10.65
CA SER A 183 2.96 -17.15 -11.57
C SER A 183 4.22 -16.30 -11.52
N PRO A 184 5.42 -16.92 -11.51
CA PRO A 184 6.67 -16.20 -11.49
C PRO A 184 6.92 -15.54 -12.86
N ILE A 185 7.51 -14.36 -12.81
CA ILE A 185 7.91 -13.60 -14.00
C ILE A 185 9.35 -13.10 -13.85
N SER A 186 9.95 -12.70 -14.96
CA SER A 186 11.18 -11.90 -14.89
C SER A 186 10.88 -10.53 -14.27
N GLN A 187 11.86 -9.96 -13.58
CA GLN A 187 11.75 -8.60 -13.09
C GLN A 187 11.37 -7.66 -14.25
N PRO A 188 10.32 -6.83 -14.10
CA PRO A 188 9.97 -5.83 -15.09
C PRO A 188 11.13 -4.91 -15.42
N SER A 189 11.20 -4.41 -16.66
CA SER A 189 12.21 -3.43 -17.07
C SER A 189 12.14 -2.14 -16.27
N ASP A 190 10.92 -1.78 -15.83
CA ASP A 190 10.69 -0.77 -14.80
C ASP A 190 10.20 -1.47 -13.53
N PRO A 191 11.05 -1.59 -12.52
CA PRO A 191 10.70 -2.26 -11.27
C PRO A 191 9.88 -1.36 -10.34
N TYR A 192 9.72 -0.09 -10.66
CA TYR A 192 8.96 0.88 -9.86
C TYR A 192 7.56 1.13 -10.45
N GLU A 193 6.65 1.58 -9.61
CA GLU A 193 5.38 2.21 -9.99
C GLU A 193 5.47 3.73 -9.80
N HIS A 194 4.69 4.48 -10.57
CA HIS A 194 4.68 5.95 -10.56
C HIS A 194 3.33 6.52 -10.13
#